data_14c89436fba646bf1760a5bb56275c0b
#
_entry.id   14c89436fba646bf1760a5bb56275c0b
#
_cell.length_a   1.000
_cell.length_b   1.000
_cell.length_c   1.000
_cell.angle_alpha   90.00
_cell.angle_beta   90.00
_cell.angle_gamma   90.00
#
_symmetry.space_group_name_H-M   'P 1'
#
loop_
_entity.id
_entity.type
_entity.pdbx_description
1 polymer ?
#
loop_
_entity_poly.entity_id
_entity_poly.type
_entity_poly.pdbx_seq_one_letter_code
_entity_poly.pdbx_strand_id
1 'polypeptide(L)'
;MSGLILNILVIGDVGNVFKTISKYVKNSKIHIINFPKDGAGIYTYDENYELFENYKVSDQVKKINQIKENFDLAVVMGTGERIAYLADLNYVSYYVGRDIDAPRFIKNSKESWYNEPLHRLNFFERRFYKKTFDFAIAHIAPTWVFEHLKKFSGNNIKMDLKPIDLTLFNDNSELHLKKNEKFTFFCPQRMGIPKGTDILWKALQFCKSDFQILQVDWRDTGTDEENSTSLRLRENLPSQVKLIPMIKRKDIPGYYHSCDAVIGNLRIGSFEYVELEAIMCKKPVISFTDKKIKICVDGKEMESPFIPNTNDPKDIAEVIDNFVVSDQFRQNIFKKEYNFVQNISDPKKAGEWWDSLFEKMIKENSSINRKSSGITVKLRMLSFLISNRLYFRKIKNYSRSA
;
A
#
# COMPACT_ATOMS: atom_id res chain seq x y z
N MET A 1 -25.19 13.31 25.09
CA MET A 1 -25.70 12.13 24.33
C MET A 1 -24.51 11.21 24.14
N SER A 2 -24.49 10.03 24.75
CA SER A 2 -23.48 9.00 24.43
C SER A 2 -23.75 8.58 22.98
N GLY A 3 -22.90 9.01 22.07
CA GLY A 3 -22.97 8.60 20.66
C GLY A 3 -22.90 7.08 20.57
N LEU A 4 -23.70 6.51 19.67
CA LEU A 4 -23.63 5.09 19.35
C LEU A 4 -22.24 4.78 18.80
N ILE A 5 -21.51 3.87 19.44
CA ILE A 5 -20.19 3.45 18.93
C ILE A 5 -20.41 2.58 17.69
N LEU A 6 -19.85 2.98 16.56
CA LEU A 6 -19.96 2.25 15.30
C LEU A 6 -18.99 1.06 15.28
N ASN A 7 -19.45 -0.09 14.82
CA ASN A 7 -18.63 -1.28 14.66
C ASN A 7 -18.21 -1.43 13.19
N ILE A 8 -16.93 -1.31 12.91
CA ILE A 8 -16.38 -1.32 11.55
C ILE A 8 -15.54 -2.58 11.33
N LEU A 9 -15.84 -3.32 10.27
CA LEU A 9 -15.04 -4.47 9.84
C LEU A 9 -14.06 -4.04 8.76
N VAL A 10 -12.77 -4.31 8.95
CA VAL A 10 -11.75 -4.11 7.90
C VAL A 10 -11.30 -5.47 7.37
N ILE A 11 -11.36 -5.65 6.05
CA ILE A 11 -10.91 -6.87 5.36
C ILE A 11 -9.71 -6.53 4.49
N GLY A 12 -8.50 -6.93 4.93
CA GLY A 12 -7.25 -6.73 4.20
C GLY A 12 -6.62 -5.37 4.50
N ASP A 13 -6.04 -5.18 5.67
CA ASP A 13 -5.32 -3.95 6.04
C ASP A 13 -3.92 -3.92 5.42
N VAL A 14 -3.77 -3.27 4.27
CA VAL A 14 -2.48 -3.10 3.59
C VAL A 14 -1.71 -1.93 4.22
N GLY A 15 -0.46 -2.17 4.63
CA GLY A 15 0.41 -1.14 5.22
C GLY A 15 0.06 -0.77 6.65
N ASN A 16 -0.77 -1.55 7.37
CA ASN A 16 -1.20 -1.32 8.75
C ASN A 16 -1.95 0.03 8.95
N VAL A 17 -2.64 0.49 7.92
CA VAL A 17 -3.38 1.77 7.95
C VAL A 17 -4.45 1.75 9.02
N PHE A 18 -5.32 0.75 8.98
CA PHE A 18 -6.43 0.63 9.94
C PHE A 18 -5.96 0.15 11.31
N LYS A 19 -4.86 -0.60 11.38
CA LYS A 19 -4.21 -0.92 12.66
C LYS A 19 -3.75 0.34 13.38
N THR A 20 -3.18 1.28 12.63
CA THR A 20 -2.80 2.59 13.18
C THR A 20 -4.04 3.40 13.55
N ILE A 21 -5.00 3.55 12.62
CA ILE A 21 -6.22 4.33 12.81
C ILE A 21 -7.04 3.82 14.01
N SER A 22 -7.11 2.50 14.22
CA SER A 22 -7.88 1.89 15.33
C SER A 22 -7.48 2.38 16.73
N LYS A 23 -6.26 2.93 16.87
CA LYS A 23 -5.78 3.53 18.11
C LYS A 23 -6.30 4.97 18.33
N TYR A 24 -6.85 5.62 17.31
CA TYR A 24 -7.16 7.05 17.31
C TYR A 24 -8.61 7.39 16.96
N VAL A 25 -9.41 6.44 16.47
CA VAL A 25 -10.86 6.62 16.34
C VAL A 25 -11.51 6.72 17.72
N LYS A 26 -12.52 7.57 17.82
CA LYS A 26 -13.21 7.85 19.10
C LYS A 26 -14.66 7.33 19.10
N ASN A 27 -15.32 7.39 17.94
CA ASN A 27 -16.72 7.03 17.74
C ASN A 27 -16.91 5.66 17.09
N SER A 28 -15.79 4.98 16.77
CA SER A 28 -15.81 3.70 16.07
C SER A 28 -14.93 2.67 16.77
N LYS A 29 -15.32 1.40 16.64
CA LYS A 29 -14.53 0.25 17.03
C LYS A 29 -14.18 -0.52 15.76
N ILE A 30 -12.88 -0.63 15.45
CA ILE A 30 -12.38 -1.28 14.24
C ILE A 30 -11.95 -2.71 14.56
N HIS A 31 -12.52 -3.67 13.84
CA HIS A 31 -12.12 -5.07 13.84
C HIS A 31 -11.45 -5.41 12.51
N ILE A 32 -10.24 -5.95 12.54
CA ILE A 32 -9.41 -6.17 11.35
C ILE A 32 -9.19 -7.66 11.13
N ILE A 33 -9.50 -8.15 9.92
CA ILE A 33 -9.15 -9.50 9.49
C ILE A 33 -8.28 -9.40 8.23
N ASN A 34 -7.06 -9.91 8.33
CA ASN A 34 -6.11 -9.94 7.21
C ASN A 34 -6.03 -11.31 6.55
N PHE A 35 -5.39 -11.34 5.39
CA PHE A 35 -5.11 -12.56 4.65
C PHE A 35 -4.00 -13.38 5.31
N PRO A 36 -3.91 -14.71 5.02
CA PRO A 36 -2.85 -15.55 5.57
C PRO A 36 -1.44 -15.02 5.29
N LYS A 37 -0.49 -15.37 6.17
CA LYS A 37 0.91 -14.94 6.08
C LYS A 37 1.70 -15.80 5.08
N ASP A 38 1.41 -15.70 3.78
CA ASP A 38 2.24 -16.27 2.73
C ASP A 38 2.38 -15.27 1.58
N GLY A 39 3.56 -15.15 1.02
CA GLY A 39 3.86 -14.20 -0.06
C GLY A 39 4.32 -12.82 0.40
N ALA A 40 4.44 -11.90 -0.54
CA ALA A 40 5.13 -10.62 -0.39
C ALA A 40 4.51 -9.60 0.58
N GLY A 41 3.32 -9.85 1.12
CA GLY A 41 2.66 -8.94 2.09
C GLY A 41 2.97 -9.19 3.56
N ILE A 42 3.61 -10.30 3.87
CA ILE A 42 3.72 -10.86 5.22
C ILE A 42 4.55 -10.02 6.18
N TYR A 43 5.63 -9.48 5.68
CA TYR A 43 6.64 -8.82 6.53
C TYR A 43 6.22 -7.44 6.98
N THR A 44 5.14 -6.92 6.39
CA THR A 44 4.59 -5.61 6.72
C THR A 44 3.52 -5.66 7.80
N TYR A 45 3.03 -6.86 8.16
CA TYR A 45 1.98 -6.98 9.16
C TYR A 45 2.53 -7.01 10.59
N ASP A 46 1.80 -6.38 11.50
CA ASP A 46 1.98 -6.56 12.93
C ASP A 46 1.68 -8.03 13.31
N GLU A 47 2.37 -8.56 14.32
CA GLU A 47 2.22 -9.95 14.77
C GLU A 47 0.82 -10.27 15.32
N ASN A 48 0.03 -9.25 15.71
CA ASN A 48 -1.26 -9.37 16.40
C ASN A 48 -2.49 -9.22 15.51
N TYR A 49 -2.40 -9.52 14.22
CA TYR A 49 -3.58 -9.54 13.36
C TYR A 49 -4.40 -10.81 13.50
N GLU A 50 -5.73 -10.67 13.50
CA GLU A 50 -6.60 -11.78 13.16
C GLU A 50 -6.46 -12.09 11.68
N LEU A 51 -6.23 -13.37 11.33
CA LEU A 51 -6.02 -13.80 9.96
C LEU A 51 -7.13 -14.76 9.52
N PHE A 52 -7.41 -14.76 8.21
CA PHE A 52 -8.08 -15.91 7.63
C PHE A 52 -7.18 -17.14 7.70
N GLU A 53 -7.78 -18.31 7.95
CA GLU A 53 -7.04 -19.57 8.08
C GLU A 53 -6.35 -19.99 6.77
N ASN A 54 -6.96 -19.64 5.64
CA ASN A 54 -6.47 -20.00 4.31
C ASN A 54 -6.95 -19.04 3.23
N TYR A 55 -6.48 -19.23 1.99
CA TYR A 55 -6.85 -18.41 0.82
C TYR A 55 -8.14 -18.86 0.12
N LYS A 56 -8.81 -19.92 0.60
CA LYS A 56 -10.03 -20.41 -0.03
C LYS A 56 -11.19 -19.45 0.25
N VAL A 57 -11.69 -18.82 -0.81
CA VAL A 57 -12.71 -17.77 -0.72
C VAL A 57 -13.98 -18.25 -0.02
N SER A 58 -14.42 -19.50 -0.25
CA SER A 58 -15.60 -20.05 0.44
C SER A 58 -15.46 -20.06 1.96
N ASP A 59 -14.25 -20.38 2.47
CA ASP A 59 -13.99 -20.46 3.91
C ASP A 59 -13.89 -19.05 4.50
N GLN A 60 -13.26 -18.11 3.77
CA GLN A 60 -13.22 -16.70 4.13
C GLN A 60 -14.63 -16.09 4.21
N VAL A 61 -15.47 -16.34 3.20
CA VAL A 61 -16.87 -15.87 3.19
C VAL A 61 -17.69 -16.52 4.32
N LYS A 62 -17.47 -17.82 4.61
CA LYS A 62 -18.10 -18.49 5.74
C LYS A 62 -17.75 -17.82 7.07
N LYS A 63 -16.47 -17.52 7.30
CA LYS A 63 -16.02 -16.80 8.51
C LYS A 63 -16.71 -15.43 8.62
N ILE A 64 -16.74 -14.66 7.55
CA ILE A 64 -17.40 -13.35 7.55
C ILE A 64 -18.91 -13.47 7.83
N ASN A 65 -19.59 -14.45 7.24
CA ASN A 65 -21.02 -14.65 7.49
C ASN A 65 -21.37 -15.01 8.95
N GLN A 66 -20.42 -15.54 9.73
CA GLN A 66 -20.59 -15.83 11.15
C GLN A 66 -20.59 -14.57 12.02
N ILE A 67 -19.93 -13.51 11.57
CA ILE A 67 -19.68 -12.31 12.38
C ILE A 67 -20.30 -11.03 11.81
N LYS A 68 -20.74 -11.01 10.56
CA LYS A 68 -21.13 -9.79 9.82
C LYS A 68 -22.24 -8.98 10.46
N GLU A 69 -23.15 -9.62 11.18
CA GLU A 69 -24.27 -8.93 11.84
C GLU A 69 -23.81 -8.06 13.04
N ASN A 70 -22.54 -8.19 13.45
CA ASN A 70 -21.93 -7.39 14.50
C ASN A 70 -21.38 -6.06 13.98
N PHE A 71 -21.44 -5.79 12.66
CA PHE A 71 -20.81 -4.64 12.04
C PHE A 71 -21.79 -3.79 11.26
N ASP A 72 -21.63 -2.48 11.39
CA ASP A 72 -22.45 -1.48 10.72
C ASP A 72 -21.98 -1.23 9.28
N LEU A 73 -20.67 -1.31 9.05
CA LEU A 73 -20.01 -1.06 7.76
C LEU A 73 -18.73 -1.88 7.66
N ALA A 74 -18.36 -2.21 6.42
CA ALA A 74 -17.04 -2.78 6.14
C ALA A 74 -16.17 -1.80 5.32
N VAL A 75 -14.86 -1.83 5.57
CA VAL A 75 -13.83 -1.24 4.70
C VAL A 75 -13.03 -2.38 4.10
N VAL A 76 -12.82 -2.35 2.80
CA VAL A 76 -12.14 -3.42 2.09
C VAL A 76 -10.95 -2.90 1.30
N MET A 77 -9.86 -3.68 1.30
CA MET A 77 -8.67 -3.39 0.52
C MET A 77 -8.29 -4.63 -0.31
N GLY A 78 -7.81 -4.40 -1.52
CA GLY A 78 -7.33 -5.45 -2.40
C GLY A 78 -8.39 -6.54 -2.67
N THR A 79 -8.05 -7.78 -2.35
CA THR A 79 -8.97 -8.92 -2.56
C THR A 79 -10.14 -9.00 -1.56
N GLY A 80 -10.18 -8.12 -0.57
CA GLY A 80 -11.28 -8.00 0.39
C GLY A 80 -12.63 -7.68 -0.26
N GLU A 81 -12.63 -6.94 -1.37
CA GLU A 81 -13.86 -6.61 -2.10
C GLU A 81 -14.70 -7.84 -2.48
N ARG A 82 -14.06 -8.89 -3.01
CA ARG A 82 -14.76 -10.11 -3.41
C ARG A 82 -15.40 -10.83 -2.23
N ILE A 83 -14.75 -10.79 -1.06
CA ILE A 83 -15.26 -11.43 0.14
C ILE A 83 -16.46 -10.67 0.66
N ALA A 84 -16.37 -9.35 0.77
CA ALA A 84 -17.46 -8.49 1.21
C ALA A 84 -18.69 -8.60 0.29
N TYR A 85 -18.48 -8.58 -1.04
CA TYR A 85 -19.54 -8.75 -2.02
C TYR A 85 -20.24 -10.11 -1.91
N LEU A 86 -19.47 -11.20 -1.73
CA LEU A 86 -20.01 -12.56 -1.59
C LEU A 86 -20.69 -12.79 -0.24
N ALA A 87 -20.26 -12.10 0.80
CA ALA A 87 -20.90 -12.12 2.12
C ALA A 87 -22.10 -11.16 2.23
N ASP A 88 -22.38 -10.38 1.19
CA ASP A 88 -23.45 -9.36 1.15
C ASP A 88 -23.31 -8.29 2.24
N LEU A 89 -22.07 -7.79 2.43
CA LEU A 89 -21.77 -6.68 3.32
C LEU A 89 -22.01 -5.33 2.64
N ASN A 90 -22.42 -4.33 3.42
CA ASN A 90 -22.26 -2.94 3.03
C ASN A 90 -20.78 -2.55 3.19
N TYR A 91 -20.12 -2.09 2.12
CA TYR A 91 -18.71 -1.76 2.20
C TYR A 91 -18.29 -0.55 1.37
N VAL A 92 -17.22 0.08 1.82
CA VAL A 92 -16.43 1.05 1.06
C VAL A 92 -15.10 0.42 0.66
N SER A 93 -14.63 0.71 -0.56
CA SER A 93 -13.35 0.22 -1.06
C SER A 93 -12.28 1.27 -0.89
N TYR A 94 -11.16 0.91 -0.26
CA TYR A 94 -9.99 1.78 -0.11
C TYR A 94 -8.81 1.27 -0.94
N TYR A 95 -8.38 2.08 -1.89
CA TYR A 95 -7.31 1.77 -2.83
C TYR A 95 -6.03 2.47 -2.42
N VAL A 96 -4.92 1.75 -2.47
CA VAL A 96 -3.59 2.29 -2.14
C VAL A 96 -2.64 2.32 -3.34
N GLY A 97 -3.13 1.94 -4.54
CA GLY A 97 -2.34 2.02 -5.77
C GLY A 97 -2.74 1.02 -6.83
N ARG A 98 -2.00 -0.06 -6.92
CA ARG A 98 -2.05 -1.10 -7.97
C ARG A 98 -3.45 -1.60 -8.34
N ASP A 99 -4.31 -1.76 -7.34
CA ASP A 99 -5.66 -2.30 -7.54
C ASP A 99 -6.54 -1.44 -8.44
N ILE A 100 -6.28 -0.14 -8.50
CA ILE A 100 -7.03 0.80 -9.34
C ILE A 100 -6.21 1.31 -10.53
N ASP A 101 -4.89 1.24 -10.46
CA ASP A 101 -4.03 1.52 -11.61
C ASP A 101 -4.20 0.43 -12.68
N ALA A 102 -4.28 -0.84 -12.27
CA ALA A 102 -4.53 -1.98 -13.14
C ALA A 102 -5.77 -2.79 -12.71
N PRO A 103 -7.01 -2.26 -12.90
CA PRO A 103 -8.22 -2.88 -12.37
C PRO A 103 -8.51 -4.25 -12.97
N ARG A 104 -8.95 -5.20 -12.14
CA ARG A 104 -9.26 -6.59 -12.54
C ARG A 104 -10.39 -6.73 -13.53
N PHE A 105 -11.30 -5.77 -13.61
CA PHE A 105 -12.43 -5.79 -14.53
C PHE A 105 -12.08 -5.26 -15.93
N ILE A 106 -10.90 -4.69 -16.13
CA ILE A 106 -10.40 -4.25 -17.43
C ILE A 106 -9.63 -5.39 -18.10
N LYS A 107 -9.92 -5.62 -19.38
CA LYS A 107 -9.22 -6.65 -20.17
C LYS A 107 -7.76 -6.26 -20.38
N ASN A 108 -6.84 -7.19 -20.07
CA ASN A 108 -5.40 -6.99 -20.20
C ASN A 108 -4.88 -5.73 -19.46
N SER A 109 -5.52 -5.40 -18.35
CA SER A 109 -5.09 -4.31 -17.50
C SER A 109 -3.67 -4.54 -17.00
N LYS A 110 -2.81 -3.53 -17.17
CA LYS A 110 -1.41 -3.57 -16.76
C LYS A 110 -0.99 -2.26 -16.14
N GLU A 111 0.03 -2.31 -15.31
CA GLU A 111 0.69 -1.10 -14.84
C GLU A 111 1.48 -0.45 -15.99
N SER A 112 1.63 0.87 -15.95
CA SER A 112 2.22 1.65 -17.05
C SER A 112 3.66 1.27 -17.39
N TRP A 113 4.39 0.69 -16.43
CA TRP A 113 5.80 0.30 -16.56
C TRP A 113 6.03 -1.18 -16.89
N TYR A 114 4.97 -1.99 -17.00
CA TYR A 114 5.06 -3.38 -17.42
C TYR A 114 4.36 -3.63 -18.75
N ASN A 115 4.85 -4.62 -19.50
CA ASN A 115 4.24 -5.05 -20.76
C ASN A 115 3.19 -6.14 -20.52
N GLU A 116 3.39 -6.97 -19.50
CA GLU A 116 2.45 -8.04 -19.19
C GLU A 116 1.21 -7.53 -18.45
N PRO A 117 0.03 -8.07 -18.76
CA PRO A 117 -1.16 -7.83 -17.95
C PRO A 117 -0.98 -8.35 -16.53
N LEU A 118 -1.32 -7.52 -15.53
CA LEU A 118 -1.29 -7.92 -14.12
C LEU A 118 -2.25 -9.09 -13.84
N HIS A 119 -3.37 -9.14 -14.57
CA HIS A 119 -4.41 -10.16 -14.40
C HIS A 119 -4.83 -10.74 -15.74
N ARG A 120 -4.70 -12.06 -15.90
CA ARG A 120 -5.16 -12.79 -17.10
C ARG A 120 -6.56 -13.38 -16.86
N LEU A 121 -7.54 -12.52 -16.64
CA LEU A 121 -8.91 -12.91 -16.32
C LEU A 121 -9.77 -13.12 -17.59
N ASN A 122 -10.68 -14.11 -17.53
CA ASN A 122 -11.67 -14.32 -18.58
C ASN A 122 -12.84 -13.32 -18.48
N PHE A 123 -13.77 -13.35 -19.44
CA PHE A 123 -14.90 -12.43 -19.47
C PHE A 123 -15.79 -12.51 -18.22
N PHE A 124 -16.08 -13.72 -17.74
CA PHE A 124 -16.97 -13.92 -16.57
C PHE A 124 -16.32 -13.43 -15.28
N GLU A 125 -15.01 -13.65 -15.13
CA GLU A 125 -14.25 -13.14 -13.98
C GLU A 125 -14.20 -11.62 -13.99
N ARG A 126 -13.91 -10.98 -15.11
CA ARG A 126 -13.92 -9.51 -15.22
C ARG A 126 -15.30 -8.94 -14.89
N ARG A 127 -16.38 -9.57 -15.40
CA ARG A 127 -17.76 -9.18 -15.08
C ARG A 127 -18.06 -9.35 -13.58
N PHE A 128 -17.54 -10.41 -12.96
CA PHE A 128 -17.67 -10.60 -11.51
C PHE A 128 -16.96 -9.46 -10.77
N TYR A 129 -15.69 -9.15 -11.08
CA TYR A 129 -14.97 -8.06 -10.42
C TYR A 129 -15.57 -6.68 -10.70
N LYS A 130 -16.16 -6.46 -11.88
CA LYS A 130 -16.91 -5.22 -12.13
C LYS A 130 -18.14 -5.10 -11.20
N LYS A 131 -18.85 -6.20 -10.98
CA LYS A 131 -19.97 -6.22 -10.03
C LYS A 131 -19.52 -5.99 -8.57
N THR A 132 -18.36 -6.55 -8.17
CA THR A 132 -17.83 -6.27 -6.83
C THR A 132 -17.49 -4.79 -6.69
N PHE A 133 -16.85 -4.20 -7.68
CA PHE A 133 -16.54 -2.79 -7.72
C PHE A 133 -17.83 -1.93 -7.65
N ASP A 134 -18.81 -2.18 -8.52
CA ASP A 134 -20.06 -1.40 -8.58
C ASP A 134 -20.93 -1.55 -7.33
N PHE A 135 -20.73 -2.59 -6.53
CA PHE A 135 -21.49 -2.83 -5.32
C PHE A 135 -20.97 -2.01 -4.13
N ALA A 136 -19.75 -1.52 -4.17
CA ALA A 136 -19.21 -0.65 -3.12
C ALA A 136 -20.08 0.62 -2.96
N ILE A 137 -20.25 1.07 -1.73
CA ILE A 137 -21.00 2.31 -1.39
C ILE A 137 -20.21 3.52 -1.89
N ALA A 138 -18.92 3.51 -1.67
CA ALA A 138 -17.99 4.53 -2.10
C ALA A 138 -16.59 3.94 -2.36
N HIS A 139 -15.80 4.68 -3.12
CA HIS A 139 -14.44 4.34 -3.46
C HIS A 139 -13.50 5.42 -2.95
N ILE A 140 -12.51 5.04 -2.15
CA ILE A 140 -11.55 5.94 -1.52
C ILE A 140 -10.18 5.72 -2.14
N ALA A 141 -9.50 6.78 -2.53
CA ALA A 141 -8.16 6.68 -3.08
C ALA A 141 -7.32 7.94 -2.79
N PRO A 142 -5.98 7.82 -2.69
CA PRO A 142 -5.08 8.96 -2.61
C PRO A 142 -4.97 9.68 -3.96
N THR A 143 -4.53 10.93 -3.94
CA THR A 143 -4.46 11.81 -5.12
C THR A 143 -3.79 11.16 -6.33
N TRP A 144 -2.69 10.46 -6.15
CA TRP A 144 -1.89 9.94 -7.27
C TRP A 144 -2.59 8.86 -8.12
N VAL A 145 -3.63 8.19 -7.60
CA VAL A 145 -4.48 7.25 -8.36
C VAL A 145 -5.94 7.71 -8.48
N PHE A 146 -6.28 8.86 -7.90
CA PHE A 146 -7.65 9.35 -7.86
C PHE A 146 -8.23 9.64 -9.25
N GLU A 147 -7.45 10.19 -10.15
CA GLU A 147 -7.88 10.45 -11.52
C GLU A 147 -8.13 9.16 -12.31
N HIS A 148 -7.42 8.07 -11.99
CA HIS A 148 -7.73 6.75 -12.53
C HIS A 148 -9.06 6.21 -11.98
N LEU A 149 -9.30 6.37 -10.68
CA LEU A 149 -10.55 5.94 -10.06
C LEU A 149 -11.77 6.63 -10.66
N LYS A 150 -11.70 7.93 -10.92
CA LYS A 150 -12.77 8.71 -11.55
C LYS A 150 -13.25 8.16 -12.89
N LYS A 151 -12.40 7.46 -13.63
CA LYS A 151 -12.77 6.84 -14.91
C LYS A 151 -13.76 5.70 -14.76
N PHE A 152 -13.90 5.12 -13.57
CA PHE A 152 -14.67 3.90 -13.33
C PHE A 152 -15.85 4.07 -12.40
N SER A 153 -15.85 5.09 -11.54
CA SER A 153 -16.88 5.35 -10.55
C SER A 153 -17.22 6.83 -10.45
N GLY A 154 -18.45 7.15 -10.07
CA GLY A 154 -18.89 8.52 -9.76
C GLY A 154 -18.86 8.84 -8.25
N ASN A 155 -18.89 7.82 -7.38
CA ASN A 155 -18.87 8.03 -5.92
C ASN A 155 -17.46 7.82 -5.36
N ASN A 156 -16.63 8.85 -5.56
CA ASN A 156 -15.22 8.80 -5.22
C ASN A 156 -14.88 9.80 -4.12
N ILE A 157 -14.04 9.37 -3.20
CA ILE A 157 -13.57 10.16 -2.07
C ILE A 157 -12.04 10.21 -2.13
N LYS A 158 -11.49 11.42 -2.13
CA LYS A 158 -10.04 11.61 -2.06
C LYS A 158 -9.57 11.58 -0.62
N MET A 159 -8.50 10.84 -0.35
CA MET A 159 -7.88 10.76 0.95
C MET A 159 -6.36 10.76 0.83
N ASP A 160 -5.73 11.81 1.31
CA ASP A 160 -4.28 11.98 1.26
C ASP A 160 -3.60 11.88 2.64
N LEU A 161 -4.38 11.73 3.73
CA LEU A 161 -3.82 11.45 5.05
C LEU A 161 -3.26 10.03 5.09
N LYS A 162 -1.99 9.91 5.48
CA LYS A 162 -1.29 8.62 5.64
C LYS A 162 -0.81 8.47 7.08
N PRO A 163 -1.65 7.98 7.99
CA PRO A 163 -1.31 7.90 9.42
C PRO A 163 -0.12 6.99 9.66
N ILE A 164 0.82 7.45 10.48
CA ILE A 164 1.99 6.69 10.92
C ILE A 164 1.82 6.27 12.37
N ASP A 165 2.20 5.05 12.66
CA ASP A 165 2.24 4.56 14.05
C ASP A 165 3.40 5.20 14.80
N LEU A 166 3.11 6.31 15.51
CA LEU A 166 4.10 7.06 16.26
C LEU A 166 4.61 6.33 17.51
N THR A 167 3.97 5.22 17.92
CA THR A 167 4.49 4.37 18.99
C THR A 167 5.62 3.49 18.51
N LEU A 168 5.67 3.19 17.22
CA LEU A 168 6.70 2.38 16.57
C LEU A 168 7.75 3.27 15.88
N PHE A 169 7.32 4.26 15.08
CA PHE A 169 8.20 5.12 14.30
C PHE A 169 8.36 6.48 14.99
N ASN A 170 9.43 6.62 15.76
CA ASN A 170 9.78 7.82 16.53
C ASN A 170 11.30 7.89 16.75
N ASP A 171 11.77 8.78 17.60
CA ASP A 171 13.20 8.97 17.89
C ASP A 171 13.84 7.82 18.68
N ASN A 172 13.04 6.92 19.24
CA ASN A 172 13.49 5.82 20.07
C ASN A 172 13.29 4.49 19.32
N SER A 173 14.22 3.56 19.46
CA SER A 173 14.09 2.20 18.95
C SER A 173 14.58 1.22 20.02
N GLU A 174 13.84 0.12 20.19
CA GLU A 174 14.30 -0.99 21.04
C GLU A 174 15.51 -1.71 20.46
N LEU A 175 15.61 -1.71 19.10
CA LEU A 175 16.72 -2.32 18.39
C LEU A 175 17.82 -1.29 18.15
N HIS A 176 18.94 -1.44 18.87
CA HIS A 176 20.12 -0.60 18.70
C HIS A 176 21.13 -1.30 17.78
N LEU A 177 21.18 -0.93 16.53
CA LEU A 177 22.18 -1.38 15.58
C LEU A 177 23.38 -0.41 15.60
N LYS A 178 24.60 -0.99 15.48
CA LYS A 178 25.82 -0.19 15.35
C LYS A 178 25.76 0.64 14.08
N LYS A 179 26.02 1.95 14.20
CA LYS A 179 26.16 2.82 13.04
C LYS A 179 27.38 2.39 12.22
N ASN A 180 27.22 2.38 10.91
CA ASN A 180 28.32 2.08 10.01
C ASN A 180 29.33 3.25 9.97
N GLU A 181 30.59 2.95 9.72
CA GLU A 181 31.66 3.97 9.56
C GLU A 181 31.49 4.75 8.25
N LYS A 182 31.02 4.05 7.22
CA LYS A 182 30.77 4.60 5.90
C LYS A 182 29.36 5.20 5.85
N PHE A 183 29.17 6.32 5.12
CA PHE A 183 27.85 6.89 4.89
C PHE A 183 26.90 5.82 4.35
N THR A 184 25.77 5.62 5.01
CA THR A 184 24.88 4.50 4.73
C THR A 184 23.48 4.96 4.41
N PHE A 185 23.01 4.62 3.20
CA PHE A 185 21.61 4.67 2.86
C PHE A 185 20.91 3.36 3.23
N PHE A 186 19.66 3.48 3.68
CA PHE A 186 18.81 2.32 3.87
C PHE A 186 17.67 2.31 2.83
N CYS A 187 17.44 1.17 2.18
CA CYS A 187 16.40 0.96 1.20
C CYS A 187 15.51 -0.21 1.63
N PRO A 188 14.45 0.02 2.44
CA PRO A 188 13.60 -1.03 3.01
C PRO A 188 12.58 -1.60 2.03
N GLN A 189 12.37 -0.95 0.89
CA GLN A 189 11.37 -1.36 -0.09
C GLN A 189 11.82 -2.56 -0.91
N ARG A 190 10.85 -3.28 -1.49
CA ARG A 190 11.12 -4.41 -2.38
C ARG A 190 11.85 -3.97 -3.65
N MET A 191 12.74 -4.84 -4.15
CA MET A 191 13.41 -4.64 -5.43
C MET A 191 12.44 -4.91 -6.58
N GLY A 192 12.30 -3.94 -7.48
CA GLY A 192 11.45 -4.07 -8.66
C GLY A 192 11.26 -2.75 -9.39
N ILE A 193 10.72 -2.85 -10.60
CA ILE A 193 10.41 -1.68 -11.45
C ILE A 193 9.47 -0.69 -10.73
N PRO A 194 8.40 -1.12 -10.04
CA PRO A 194 7.48 -0.17 -9.38
C PRO A 194 8.13 0.69 -8.30
N LYS A 195 9.27 0.26 -7.77
CA LYS A 195 10.02 1.02 -6.76
C LYS A 195 11.17 1.83 -7.36
N GLY A 196 11.43 1.69 -8.67
CA GLY A 196 12.52 2.39 -9.35
C GLY A 196 13.90 1.83 -9.04
N THR A 197 14.01 0.55 -8.64
CA THR A 197 15.31 -0.08 -8.37
C THR A 197 16.20 -0.08 -9.60
N ASP A 198 15.65 -0.25 -10.80
CA ASP A 198 16.38 -0.17 -12.07
C ASP A 198 16.89 1.26 -12.35
N ILE A 199 16.16 2.27 -11.91
CA ILE A 199 16.58 3.68 -12.00
C ILE A 199 17.72 3.93 -11.02
N LEU A 200 17.57 3.46 -9.78
CA LEU A 200 18.61 3.58 -8.75
C LEU A 200 19.92 2.92 -9.22
N TRP A 201 19.87 1.66 -9.72
CA TRP A 201 21.08 0.96 -10.21
C TRP A 201 21.77 1.71 -11.34
N LYS A 202 21.02 2.37 -12.21
CA LYS A 202 21.59 3.27 -13.24
C LYS A 202 22.20 4.53 -12.62
N ALA A 203 21.53 5.15 -11.64
CA ALA A 203 22.01 6.35 -10.97
C ALA A 203 23.37 6.10 -10.27
N LEU A 204 23.52 4.93 -9.62
CA LEU A 204 24.76 4.59 -8.92
C LEU A 204 26.02 4.56 -9.82
N GLN A 205 25.86 4.39 -11.14
CA GLN A 205 26.97 4.46 -12.10
C GLN A 205 27.50 5.90 -12.29
N PHE A 206 26.74 6.92 -11.95
CA PHE A 206 27.10 8.34 -12.06
C PHE A 206 27.54 8.94 -10.72
N CYS A 207 27.33 8.25 -9.60
CA CYS A 207 27.76 8.73 -8.28
C CYS A 207 29.27 8.79 -8.16
N LYS A 208 29.77 9.83 -7.49
CA LYS A 208 31.21 10.10 -7.28
C LYS A 208 31.65 9.90 -5.84
N SER A 209 30.70 9.97 -4.90
CA SER A 209 30.95 9.86 -3.47
C SER A 209 31.12 8.40 -3.03
N ASP A 210 31.77 8.20 -1.88
CA ASP A 210 31.92 6.88 -1.27
C ASP A 210 30.83 6.66 -0.20
N PHE A 211 29.98 5.66 -0.43
CA PHE A 211 28.86 5.29 0.45
C PHE A 211 28.47 3.83 0.24
N GLN A 212 27.54 3.35 1.08
CA GLN A 212 26.89 2.05 0.90
C GLN A 212 25.37 2.17 0.99
N ILE A 213 24.67 1.21 0.39
CA ILE A 213 23.23 1.05 0.48
C ILE A 213 22.92 -0.30 1.11
N LEU A 214 22.15 -0.29 2.20
CA LEU A 214 21.56 -1.50 2.77
C LEU A 214 20.20 -1.72 2.11
N GLN A 215 20.11 -2.66 1.18
CA GLN A 215 18.90 -3.03 0.47
C GLN A 215 18.31 -4.28 1.09
N VAL A 216 17.03 -4.24 1.49
CA VAL A 216 16.32 -5.46 1.93
C VAL A 216 16.18 -6.43 0.75
N ASP A 217 16.55 -7.69 0.94
CA ASP A 217 16.44 -8.76 -0.07
C ASP A 217 14.96 -9.20 -0.20
N TRP A 218 14.13 -8.28 -0.63
CA TRP A 218 12.72 -8.47 -0.90
C TRP A 218 12.43 -8.22 -2.39
N ARG A 219 11.95 -9.25 -3.09
CA ARG A 219 11.71 -9.19 -4.54
C ARG A 219 10.23 -9.01 -4.85
N ASP A 220 9.95 -8.35 -5.96
CA ASP A 220 8.63 -8.35 -6.58
C ASP A 220 8.43 -9.66 -7.36
N THR A 221 7.30 -10.34 -7.13
CA THR A 221 7.04 -11.69 -7.68
C THR A 221 5.61 -11.85 -8.20
N GLY A 222 4.93 -10.74 -8.56
CA GLY A 222 3.52 -10.77 -8.92
C GLY A 222 3.22 -11.40 -10.29
N THR A 223 4.03 -11.07 -11.32
CA THR A 223 3.94 -11.64 -12.69
C THR A 223 5.27 -12.26 -13.08
N ASP A 224 5.31 -12.98 -14.21
CA ASP A 224 6.56 -13.54 -14.74
C ASP A 224 7.56 -12.42 -15.09
N GLU A 225 7.07 -11.32 -15.69
CA GLU A 225 7.88 -10.13 -15.99
C GLU A 225 8.43 -9.48 -14.72
N GLU A 226 7.62 -9.32 -13.67
CA GLU A 226 8.04 -8.79 -12.38
C GLU A 226 9.12 -9.67 -11.74
N ASN A 227 8.87 -10.97 -11.68
CA ASN A 227 9.81 -11.93 -11.08
C ASN A 227 11.14 -11.95 -11.84
N SER A 228 11.13 -12.07 -13.17
CA SER A 228 12.34 -12.08 -13.99
C SER A 228 13.14 -10.79 -13.87
N THR A 229 12.45 -9.65 -13.82
CA THR A 229 13.11 -8.35 -13.64
C THR A 229 13.72 -8.20 -12.27
N SER A 230 13.02 -8.59 -11.21
CA SER A 230 13.53 -8.53 -9.84
C SER A 230 14.72 -9.47 -9.63
N LEU A 231 14.72 -10.66 -10.25
CA LEU A 231 15.86 -11.57 -10.26
C LEU A 231 17.07 -10.94 -10.92
N ARG A 232 16.90 -10.37 -12.13
CA ARG A 232 17.99 -9.70 -12.86
C ARG A 232 18.58 -8.54 -12.08
N LEU A 233 17.75 -7.72 -11.38
CA LEU A 233 18.21 -6.64 -10.53
C LEU A 233 19.05 -7.16 -9.35
N ARG A 234 18.63 -8.29 -8.77
CA ARG A 234 19.34 -8.95 -7.67
C ARG A 234 20.68 -9.57 -8.11
N GLU A 235 20.73 -10.13 -9.31
CA GLU A 235 21.94 -10.75 -9.87
C GLU A 235 23.00 -9.72 -10.31
N ASN A 236 22.54 -8.49 -10.64
CA ASN A 236 23.40 -7.41 -11.13
C ASN A 236 23.48 -6.26 -10.11
N LEU A 237 23.87 -6.58 -8.87
CA LEU A 237 24.02 -5.59 -7.81
C LEU A 237 25.19 -4.65 -8.07
N PRO A 238 25.00 -3.32 -7.98
CA PRO A 238 26.10 -2.37 -7.92
C PRO A 238 26.98 -2.61 -6.69
N SER A 239 28.27 -2.29 -6.79
CA SER A 239 29.25 -2.50 -5.71
C SER A 239 28.91 -1.75 -4.41
N GLN A 240 28.16 -0.66 -4.50
CA GLN A 240 27.68 0.11 -3.35
C GLN A 240 26.56 -0.59 -2.58
N VAL A 241 25.91 -1.61 -3.15
CA VAL A 241 24.70 -2.23 -2.60
C VAL A 241 25.03 -3.50 -1.84
N LYS A 242 24.60 -3.56 -0.59
CA LYS A 242 24.67 -4.75 0.25
C LYS A 242 23.25 -5.24 0.55
N LEU A 243 22.96 -6.48 0.18
CA LEU A 243 21.69 -7.11 0.54
C LEU A 243 21.66 -7.47 2.03
N ILE A 244 20.55 -7.20 2.66
CA ILE A 244 20.26 -7.63 4.03
C ILE A 244 18.98 -8.46 4.05
N PRO A 245 18.85 -9.41 4.99
CA PRO A 245 17.64 -10.24 5.10
C PRO A 245 16.36 -9.42 5.27
N MET A 246 15.22 -10.06 5.04
CA MET A 246 13.90 -9.50 5.37
C MET A 246 13.85 -9.12 6.85
N ILE A 247 13.31 -7.93 7.12
CA ILE A 247 13.25 -7.33 8.45
C ILE A 247 11.80 -7.40 8.95
N LYS A 248 11.60 -7.78 10.20
CA LYS A 248 10.28 -7.69 10.84
C LYS A 248 9.89 -6.23 11.03
N ARG A 249 8.62 -5.90 10.91
CA ARG A 249 8.14 -4.51 11.01
C ARG A 249 8.62 -3.81 12.29
N LYS A 250 8.59 -4.50 13.42
CA LYS A 250 9.02 -3.95 14.72
C LYS A 250 10.50 -3.57 14.78
N ASP A 251 11.32 -4.20 13.94
CA ASP A 251 12.78 -4.00 13.93
C ASP A 251 13.20 -2.91 12.91
N ILE A 252 12.31 -2.49 12.00
CA ILE A 252 12.59 -1.48 10.96
C ILE A 252 13.11 -0.16 11.56
N PRO A 253 12.54 0.39 12.67
CA PRO A 253 13.06 1.62 13.27
C PRO A 253 14.53 1.56 13.63
N GLY A 254 15.04 0.39 14.10
CA GLY A 254 16.45 0.21 14.39
C GLY A 254 17.35 0.40 13.18
N TYR A 255 16.90 -0.06 12.00
CA TYR A 255 17.61 0.17 10.75
C TYR A 255 17.56 1.63 10.31
N TYR A 256 16.41 2.31 10.47
CA TYR A 256 16.34 3.74 10.24
C TYR A 256 17.35 4.48 11.13
N HIS A 257 17.41 4.17 12.42
CA HIS A 257 18.34 4.84 13.33
C HIS A 257 19.81 4.56 13.01
N SER A 258 20.13 3.41 12.45
CA SER A 258 21.52 3.03 12.12
C SER A 258 22.05 3.61 10.80
N CYS A 259 21.18 4.12 9.92
CA CYS A 259 21.57 4.73 8.65
C CYS A 259 21.67 6.26 8.74
N ASP A 260 22.25 6.89 7.71
CA ASP A 260 22.35 8.35 7.60
C ASP A 260 21.19 8.97 6.82
N ALA A 261 20.65 8.25 5.83
CA ALA A 261 19.50 8.64 5.03
C ALA A 261 18.77 7.42 4.46
N VAL A 262 17.59 7.64 3.89
CA VAL A 262 16.75 6.58 3.31
C VAL A 262 16.50 6.85 1.83
N ILE A 263 16.47 5.78 1.03
CA ILE A 263 16.04 5.86 -0.36
C ILE A 263 14.63 5.26 -0.46
N GLY A 264 13.68 6.12 -0.83
CA GLY A 264 12.28 5.80 -1.09
C GLY A 264 11.99 5.45 -2.56
N ASN A 265 10.75 5.69 -2.99
CA ASN A 265 10.32 5.36 -4.35
C ASN A 265 10.88 6.34 -5.39
N LEU A 266 11.53 5.80 -6.43
CA LEU A 266 12.12 6.61 -7.51
C LEU A 266 11.35 6.55 -8.83
N ARG A 267 10.11 6.00 -8.85
CA ARG A 267 9.33 5.83 -10.07
C ARG A 267 7.95 6.47 -10.07
N ILE A 268 7.20 6.31 -8.98
CA ILE A 268 5.76 6.68 -8.95
C ILE A 268 5.55 8.19 -9.00
N GLY A 269 6.52 8.97 -8.53
CA GLY A 269 6.38 10.43 -8.42
C GLY A 269 5.52 10.88 -7.23
N SER A 270 5.25 9.96 -6.29
CA SER A 270 4.55 10.21 -5.04
C SER A 270 5.23 9.42 -3.92
N PHE A 271 4.98 9.81 -2.69
CA PHE A 271 5.56 9.15 -1.52
C PHE A 271 4.69 8.00 -1.02
N GLU A 272 5.33 7.06 -0.34
CA GLU A 272 4.72 5.90 0.28
C GLU A 272 4.92 5.93 1.81
N TYR A 273 4.65 4.83 2.51
CA TYR A 273 4.85 4.76 3.96
C TYR A 273 6.33 4.77 4.37
N VAL A 274 7.21 4.22 3.54
CA VAL A 274 8.66 4.17 3.80
C VAL A 274 9.24 5.57 4.05
N GLU A 275 8.90 6.53 3.21
CA GLU A 275 9.38 7.92 3.33
C GLU A 275 8.87 8.55 4.62
N LEU A 276 7.60 8.35 4.94
CA LEU A 276 6.98 8.93 6.12
C LEU A 276 7.54 8.33 7.42
N GLU A 277 7.70 7.02 7.46
CA GLU A 277 8.28 6.27 8.57
C GLU A 277 9.72 6.71 8.84
N ALA A 278 10.53 6.84 7.79
CA ALA A 278 11.91 7.32 7.87
C ALA A 278 12.00 8.72 8.47
N ILE A 279 11.15 9.66 8.00
CA ILE A 279 11.10 11.03 8.50
C ILE A 279 10.69 11.08 9.96
N MET A 280 9.74 10.23 10.39
CA MET A 280 9.36 10.16 11.81
C MET A 280 10.48 9.58 12.68
N CYS A 281 11.34 8.73 12.13
CA CYS A 281 12.60 8.26 12.73
C CYS A 281 13.78 9.25 12.54
N LYS A 282 13.52 10.50 12.17
CA LYS A 282 14.51 11.58 11.97
C LYS A 282 15.55 11.30 10.90
N LYS A 283 15.17 10.60 9.83
CA LYS A 283 16.05 10.35 8.69
C LYS A 283 15.57 11.09 7.45
N PRO A 284 16.45 11.88 6.82
CA PRO A 284 16.14 12.52 5.55
C PRO A 284 16.00 11.46 4.44
N VAL A 285 15.20 11.77 3.42
CA VAL A 285 14.80 10.82 2.39
C VAL A 285 15.12 11.33 0.99
N ILE A 286 15.59 10.43 0.13
CA ILE A 286 15.64 10.64 -1.31
C ILE A 286 14.47 9.88 -1.93
N SER A 287 13.52 10.59 -2.54
CA SER A 287 12.36 9.98 -3.22
C SER A 287 11.93 10.86 -4.38
N PHE A 288 11.67 10.27 -5.54
CA PHE A 288 11.19 11.01 -6.69
C PHE A 288 9.79 11.58 -6.45
N THR A 289 9.60 12.88 -6.74
CA THR A 289 8.29 13.53 -6.65
C THR A 289 7.94 14.24 -7.95
N ASP A 290 6.80 13.87 -8.55
CA ASP A 290 6.20 14.64 -9.63
C ASP A 290 5.43 15.83 -9.04
N LYS A 291 5.92 17.04 -9.27
CA LYS A 291 5.29 18.28 -8.79
C LYS A 291 3.88 18.53 -9.31
N LYS A 292 3.44 17.79 -10.34
CA LYS A 292 2.06 17.84 -10.83
C LYS A 292 1.08 17.16 -9.86
N ILE A 293 1.58 16.28 -8.99
CA ILE A 293 0.77 15.59 -7.98
C ILE A 293 0.66 16.49 -6.75
N LYS A 294 -0.47 17.19 -6.61
CA LYS A 294 -0.74 18.04 -5.45
C LYS A 294 -1.49 17.25 -4.39
N ILE A 295 -0.94 17.23 -3.19
CA ILE A 295 -1.56 16.59 -2.02
C ILE A 295 -2.57 17.57 -1.42
N CYS A 296 -3.78 17.11 -1.11
CA CYS A 296 -4.82 17.94 -0.51
C CYS A 296 -5.15 17.46 0.92
N VAL A 297 -4.83 18.28 1.90
CA VAL A 297 -5.18 18.03 3.31
C VAL A 297 -5.89 19.27 3.86
N ASP A 298 -7.04 19.05 4.51
CA ASP A 298 -7.89 20.12 5.06
C ASP A 298 -8.22 21.23 4.03
N GLY A 299 -8.44 20.82 2.77
CA GLY A 299 -8.74 21.75 1.66
C GLY A 299 -7.56 22.57 1.16
N LYS A 300 -6.35 22.35 1.69
CA LYS A 300 -5.12 23.03 1.24
C LYS A 300 -4.30 22.09 0.35
N GLU A 301 -3.94 22.59 -0.82
CA GLU A 301 -3.01 21.92 -1.70
C GLU A 301 -1.57 22.16 -1.23
N MET A 302 -0.79 21.08 -1.19
CA MET A 302 0.62 21.10 -0.82
C MET A 302 1.45 20.38 -1.87
N GLU A 303 2.66 20.88 -2.11
CA GLU A 303 3.67 20.17 -2.89
C GLU A 303 4.47 19.25 -1.97
N SER A 304 4.78 18.06 -2.46
CA SER A 304 5.72 17.20 -1.77
C SER A 304 7.13 17.78 -1.82
N PRO A 305 7.84 17.84 -0.70
CA PRO A 305 9.21 18.38 -0.63
C PRO A 305 10.30 17.40 -1.02
N PHE A 306 9.96 16.12 -1.25
CA PHE A 306 10.93 15.09 -1.57
C PHE A 306 11.63 15.37 -2.89
N ILE A 307 12.88 14.98 -2.99
CA ILE A 307 13.75 15.21 -4.15
C ILE A 307 14.40 13.91 -4.61
N PRO A 308 14.74 13.81 -5.91
CA PRO A 308 14.62 14.83 -6.96
C PRO A 308 13.18 14.96 -7.51
N ASN A 309 12.98 16.00 -8.33
CA ASN A 309 11.72 16.23 -9.04
C ASN A 309 11.66 15.55 -10.42
N THR A 310 12.65 14.75 -10.72
CA THR A 310 12.77 13.95 -11.94
C THR A 310 13.21 12.53 -11.56
N ASN A 311 12.93 11.58 -12.40
CA ASN A 311 13.46 10.23 -12.29
C ASN A 311 14.66 9.97 -13.22
N ASP A 312 15.33 11.03 -13.67
CA ASP A 312 16.58 10.89 -14.43
C ASP A 312 17.68 10.35 -13.52
N PRO A 313 18.42 9.29 -13.94
CA PRO A 313 19.47 8.71 -13.13
C PRO A 313 20.62 9.66 -12.77
N LYS A 314 20.93 10.66 -13.60
CA LYS A 314 21.99 11.65 -13.31
C LYS A 314 21.57 12.63 -12.22
N ASP A 315 20.32 13.09 -12.27
CA ASP A 315 19.78 13.99 -11.24
C ASP A 315 19.70 13.27 -9.89
N ILE A 316 19.30 11.99 -9.89
CA ILE A 316 19.29 11.15 -8.69
C ILE A 316 20.72 11.00 -8.14
N ALA A 317 21.70 10.74 -9.00
CA ALA A 317 23.10 10.61 -8.58
C ALA A 317 23.63 11.90 -7.95
N GLU A 318 23.32 13.07 -8.52
CA GLU A 318 23.70 14.37 -7.94
C GLU A 318 23.08 14.58 -6.56
N VAL A 319 21.80 14.22 -6.38
CA VAL A 319 21.15 14.28 -5.06
C VAL A 319 21.82 13.32 -4.08
N ILE A 320 22.14 12.09 -4.48
CA ILE A 320 22.87 11.11 -3.63
C ILE A 320 24.21 11.69 -3.21
N ASP A 321 25.01 12.20 -4.14
CA ASP A 321 26.32 12.77 -3.84
C ASP A 321 26.20 13.97 -2.88
N ASN A 322 25.23 14.88 -3.09
CA ASN A 322 24.96 15.99 -2.18
C ASN A 322 24.57 15.53 -0.78
N PHE A 323 23.79 14.44 -0.68
CA PHE A 323 23.47 13.83 0.63
C PHE A 323 24.71 13.29 1.33
N VAL A 324 25.66 12.71 0.60
CA VAL A 324 26.89 12.16 1.19
C VAL A 324 27.81 13.26 1.69
N VAL A 325 28.02 14.31 0.87
CA VAL A 325 29.09 15.28 1.14
C VAL A 325 28.64 16.47 2.00
N SER A 326 27.34 16.78 2.07
CA SER A 326 26.85 18.01 2.72
C SER A 326 25.82 17.73 3.81
N ASP A 327 26.24 17.86 5.07
CA ASP A 327 25.34 17.78 6.23
C ASP A 327 24.28 18.90 6.20
N GLN A 328 24.70 20.14 5.86
CA GLN A 328 23.82 21.28 5.74
C GLN A 328 22.71 21.04 4.69
N PHE A 329 23.03 20.39 3.57
CA PHE A 329 22.06 20.03 2.55
C PHE A 329 21.03 19.06 3.11
N ARG A 330 21.48 17.98 3.77
CA ARG A 330 20.58 16.97 4.41
C ARG A 330 19.66 17.63 5.44
N GLN A 331 20.19 18.47 6.31
CA GLN A 331 19.40 19.16 7.34
C GLN A 331 18.32 20.06 6.73
N ASN A 332 18.65 20.81 5.66
CA ASN A 332 17.70 21.67 4.97
C ASN A 332 16.57 20.88 4.30
N ILE A 333 16.90 19.74 3.68
CA ILE A 333 15.90 18.84 3.08
C ILE A 333 15.05 18.25 4.18
N PHE A 334 15.64 17.63 5.20
CA PHE A 334 14.92 17.03 6.32
C PHE A 334 13.92 18.00 6.98
N LYS A 335 14.30 19.25 7.19
CA LYS A 335 13.38 20.24 7.78
C LYS A 335 12.11 20.44 6.96
N LYS A 336 12.23 20.49 5.62
CA LYS A 336 11.09 20.61 4.71
C LYS A 336 10.22 19.35 4.73
N GLU A 337 10.87 18.18 4.66
CA GLU A 337 10.23 16.89 4.69
C GLU A 337 9.47 16.67 6.01
N TYR A 338 10.11 16.95 7.14
CA TYR A 338 9.51 16.80 8.47
C TYR A 338 8.26 17.66 8.64
N ASN A 339 8.33 18.92 8.25
CA ASN A 339 7.18 19.84 8.29
C ASN A 339 6.02 19.34 7.41
N PHE A 340 6.31 18.80 6.25
CA PHE A 340 5.31 18.23 5.35
C PHE A 340 4.67 16.98 5.96
N VAL A 341 5.50 16.04 6.42
CA VAL A 341 5.05 14.76 6.97
C VAL A 341 4.18 14.95 8.20
N GLN A 342 4.52 15.90 9.08
CA GLN A 342 3.67 16.23 10.24
C GLN A 342 2.23 16.63 9.85
N ASN A 343 2.04 17.27 8.70
CA ASN A 343 0.70 17.67 8.24
C ASN A 343 -0.12 16.49 7.70
N ILE A 344 0.53 15.53 7.02
CA ILE A 344 -0.18 14.44 6.31
C ILE A 344 -0.22 13.14 7.08
N SER A 345 0.62 12.99 8.12
CA SER A 345 0.77 11.71 8.84
C SER A 345 0.21 11.74 10.26
N ASP A 346 -0.50 12.78 10.63
CA ASP A 346 -1.14 12.87 11.94
C ASP A 346 -2.22 11.78 12.09
N PRO A 347 -1.99 10.76 12.95
CA PRO A 347 -2.93 9.66 13.10
C PRO A 347 -4.23 10.08 13.80
N LYS A 348 -4.22 11.17 14.60
CA LYS A 348 -5.43 11.70 15.24
C LYS A 348 -6.35 12.32 14.20
N LYS A 349 -5.81 13.16 13.31
CA LYS A 349 -6.57 13.73 12.17
C LYS A 349 -7.14 12.63 11.28
N ALA A 350 -6.33 11.61 10.99
CA ALA A 350 -6.80 10.47 10.21
C ALA A 350 -7.95 9.72 10.91
N GLY A 351 -7.84 9.49 12.23
CA GLY A 351 -8.91 8.87 13.02
C GLY A 351 -10.21 9.68 12.98
N GLU A 352 -10.15 10.99 13.19
CA GLU A 352 -11.29 11.89 13.12
C GLU A 352 -11.93 11.94 11.73
N TRP A 353 -11.12 11.94 10.68
CA TRP A 353 -11.61 11.87 9.31
C TRP A 353 -12.36 10.56 9.02
N TRP A 354 -11.82 9.42 9.48
CA TRP A 354 -12.45 8.12 9.29
C TRP A 354 -13.73 7.99 10.11
N ASP A 355 -13.76 8.44 11.37
CA ASP A 355 -15.01 8.48 12.18
C ASP A 355 -16.11 9.26 11.46
N SER A 356 -15.79 10.46 10.97
CA SER A 356 -16.74 11.30 10.22
C SER A 356 -17.23 10.62 8.93
N LEU A 357 -16.33 9.91 8.22
CA LEU A 357 -16.70 9.16 7.03
C LEU A 357 -17.64 7.99 7.36
N PHE A 358 -17.36 7.23 8.41
CA PHE A 358 -18.18 6.09 8.81
C PHE A 358 -19.59 6.55 9.17
N GLU A 359 -19.73 7.61 9.98
CA GLU A 359 -21.02 8.20 10.32
C GLU A 359 -21.79 8.63 9.08
N LYS A 360 -21.14 9.33 8.16
CA LYS A 360 -21.71 9.76 6.88
C LYS A 360 -22.20 8.57 6.06
N MET A 361 -21.35 7.57 5.84
CA MET A 361 -21.69 6.42 5.01
C MET A 361 -22.84 5.60 5.57
N ILE A 362 -22.89 5.40 6.88
CA ILE A 362 -23.96 4.67 7.55
C ILE A 362 -25.26 5.46 7.46
N LYS A 363 -25.24 6.77 7.75
CA LYS A 363 -26.42 7.63 7.69
C LYS A 363 -27.01 7.72 6.28
N GLU A 364 -26.20 7.94 5.26
CA GLU A 364 -26.65 8.06 3.87
C GLU A 364 -27.16 6.72 3.31
N ASN A 365 -26.65 5.59 3.81
CA ASN A 365 -27.02 4.26 3.34
C ASN A 365 -28.06 3.54 4.23
N SER A 366 -28.42 4.11 5.37
CA SER A 366 -29.48 3.55 6.25
C SER A 366 -30.85 3.46 5.54
N SER A 367 -31.11 4.33 4.56
CA SER A 367 -32.30 4.30 3.72
C SER A 367 -32.21 3.32 2.54
N ILE A 368 -31.03 2.84 2.21
CA ILE A 368 -30.81 1.91 1.08
C ILE A 368 -30.73 0.50 1.66
N ASN A 369 -31.87 -0.20 1.71
CA ASN A 369 -31.91 -1.61 2.08
C ASN A 369 -31.26 -2.45 0.95
N ARG A 370 -29.92 -2.60 0.98
CA ARG A 370 -29.16 -3.36 0.00
C ARG A 370 -29.11 -4.86 0.30
N LYS A 371 -29.79 -5.35 1.33
CA LYS A 371 -29.82 -6.78 1.65
C LYS A 371 -30.37 -7.55 0.46
N SER A 372 -29.50 -8.30 -0.17
CA SER A 372 -29.87 -9.16 -1.28
C SER A 372 -30.69 -10.35 -0.78
N SER A 373 -31.59 -10.88 -1.61
CA SER A 373 -32.27 -12.13 -1.26
C SER A 373 -31.25 -13.26 -1.10
N GLY A 374 -31.52 -14.23 -0.23
CA GLY A 374 -30.63 -15.36 -0.03
C GLY A 374 -30.34 -16.14 -1.32
N ILE A 375 -31.28 -16.12 -2.30
CA ILE A 375 -31.10 -16.68 -3.63
C ILE A 375 -30.04 -15.90 -4.40
N THR A 376 -30.08 -14.57 -4.36
CA THR A 376 -29.10 -13.70 -5.04
C THR A 376 -27.69 -13.95 -4.51
N VAL A 377 -27.52 -14.09 -3.19
CA VAL A 377 -26.20 -14.38 -2.57
C VAL A 377 -25.68 -15.75 -3.01
N LYS A 378 -26.56 -16.78 -3.04
CA LYS A 378 -26.19 -18.11 -3.56
C LYS A 378 -25.78 -18.08 -5.03
N LEU A 379 -26.47 -17.30 -5.87
CA LEU A 379 -26.15 -17.13 -7.28
C LEU A 379 -24.82 -16.40 -7.49
N ARG A 380 -24.48 -15.42 -6.65
CA ARG A 380 -23.16 -14.77 -6.66
C ARG A 380 -22.03 -15.77 -6.39
N MET A 381 -22.20 -16.60 -5.35
CA MET A 381 -21.24 -17.63 -5.00
C MET A 381 -21.09 -18.68 -6.12
N LEU A 382 -22.20 -19.11 -6.71
CA LEU A 382 -22.18 -20.06 -7.83
C LEU A 382 -21.46 -19.46 -9.05
N SER A 383 -21.75 -18.21 -9.40
CA SER A 383 -21.07 -17.47 -10.47
C SER A 383 -19.57 -17.39 -10.24
N PHE A 384 -19.15 -17.09 -9.01
CA PHE A 384 -17.75 -17.05 -8.63
C PHE A 384 -17.07 -18.42 -8.77
N LEU A 385 -17.71 -19.48 -8.27
CA LEU A 385 -17.17 -20.85 -8.35
C LEU A 385 -17.04 -21.36 -9.81
N ILE A 386 -18.00 -21.05 -10.65
CA ILE A 386 -17.94 -21.39 -12.09
C ILE A 386 -16.78 -20.65 -12.75
N SER A 387 -16.65 -19.35 -12.51
CA SER A 387 -15.56 -18.53 -13.05
C SER A 387 -14.19 -19.05 -12.63
N ASN A 388 -14.01 -19.38 -11.35
CA ASN A 388 -12.76 -19.93 -10.84
C ASN A 388 -12.42 -21.32 -11.38
N ARG A 389 -13.41 -22.23 -11.55
CA ARG A 389 -13.14 -23.55 -12.12
C ARG A 389 -12.63 -23.45 -13.57
N LEU A 390 -13.13 -22.51 -14.35
CA LEU A 390 -12.65 -22.25 -15.69
C LEU A 390 -11.19 -21.71 -15.68
N TYR A 391 -10.84 -20.90 -14.69
CA TYR A 391 -9.49 -20.39 -14.49
C TYR A 391 -8.50 -21.50 -14.11
N PHE A 392 -8.81 -22.32 -13.10
CA PHE A 392 -7.94 -23.45 -12.68
C PHE A 392 -7.73 -24.49 -13.78
N ARG A 393 -8.70 -24.73 -14.66
CA ARG A 393 -8.51 -25.59 -15.85
C ARG A 393 -7.47 -25.00 -16.82
N LYS A 394 -7.42 -23.68 -16.96
CA LYS A 394 -6.46 -22.98 -17.82
C LYS A 394 -5.04 -23.05 -17.27
N ILE A 395 -4.84 -22.83 -15.98
CA ILE A 395 -3.52 -22.94 -15.30
C ILE A 395 -3.00 -24.39 -15.37
N LYS A 396 -3.87 -25.40 -15.13
CA LYS A 396 -3.48 -26.80 -15.23
C LYS A 396 -3.04 -27.21 -16.65
N ASN A 397 -3.57 -26.60 -17.66
CA ASN A 397 -3.15 -26.82 -19.04
C ASN A 397 -1.82 -26.12 -19.36
N TYR A 398 -1.53 -24.97 -18.77
CA TYR A 398 -0.24 -24.27 -18.90
C TYR A 398 0.90 -25.02 -18.19
N SER A 399 0.67 -25.58 -17.01
CA SER A 399 1.68 -26.35 -16.27
C SER A 399 1.93 -27.76 -16.84
N ARG A 400 1.16 -28.20 -17.85
CA ARG A 400 1.38 -29.46 -18.58
C ARG A 400 2.07 -29.27 -19.92
N SER A 401 2.30 -28.02 -20.35
CA SER A 401 2.94 -27.65 -21.63
C SER A 401 4.27 -26.90 -21.43
N ALA A 402 4.81 -26.88 -20.19
CA ALA A 402 6.14 -26.36 -19.88
C ALA A 402 7.10 -27.49 -19.45
#